data_2fb22fe20f1c8ec4450d3bd40a302824
#
_entry.id   2fb22fe20f1c8ec4450d3bd40a302824
#
_cell.length_a   1.000
_cell.length_b   1.000
_cell.length_c   1.000
_cell.angle_alpha   90.00
_cell.angle_beta   90.00
_cell.angle_gamma   90.00
#
_symmetry.space_group_name_H-M   'P 1'
#
loop_
_entity.id
_entity.type
_entity.pdbx_description
1 polymer ?
#
loop_
_entity_poly.entity_id
_entity_poly.type
_entity_poly.pdbx_seq_one_letter_code
_entity_poly.pdbx_strand_id
1 'polypeptide(L)' 'MQHYQRIRDLREDSDLTQEALCKKLYMHKTTYTNYEQGKHTVPLDFAVQLADFYQVSIDYIAGRTNFPQGMPVVAEETD' A
#
# COMPACT_ATOMS: atom_id res chain seq x y z
N MET A 1 -4.17 -9.90 -13.94
CA MET A 1 -3.91 -9.76 -12.51
C MET A 1 -3.25 -8.41 -12.26
N GLN A 2 -3.68 -7.69 -11.24
CA GLN A 2 -3.16 -6.35 -10.99
C GLN A 2 -1.86 -6.41 -10.22
N HIS A 3 -0.94 -5.54 -10.60
CA HIS A 3 0.33 -5.41 -9.92
C HIS A 3 0.46 -3.98 -9.42
N TYR A 4 0.45 -3.82 -8.12
CA TYR A 4 0.55 -2.50 -7.51
C TYR A 4 2.01 -2.24 -7.15
N GLN A 5 2.74 -1.66 -8.10
CA GLN A 5 4.17 -1.37 -7.93
C GLN A 5 4.44 -0.55 -6.68
N ARG A 6 3.51 0.31 -6.28
CA ARG A 6 3.73 1.19 -5.15
C ARG A 6 3.86 0.43 -3.83
N ILE A 7 3.29 -0.78 -3.74
CA ILE A 7 3.48 -1.62 -2.55
C ILE A 7 4.96 -1.88 -2.31
N ARG A 8 5.67 -2.27 -3.37
CA ARG A 8 7.10 -2.50 -3.28
C ARG A 8 7.87 -1.20 -3.06
N ASP A 9 7.49 -0.15 -3.78
CA ASP A 9 8.17 1.14 -3.67
C ASP A 9 8.11 1.67 -2.24
N LEU A 10 6.95 1.58 -1.60
CA LEU A 10 6.81 2.03 -0.21
C LEU A 10 7.70 1.23 0.73
N ARG A 11 7.77 -0.08 0.52
CA ARG A 11 8.61 -0.92 1.35
C ARG A 11 10.08 -0.55 1.19
N GLU A 12 10.53 -0.41 -0.05
CA GLU A 12 11.93 -0.07 -0.33
C GLU A 12 12.28 1.32 0.17
N ASP A 13 11.38 2.27 0.00
CA ASP A 13 11.60 3.63 0.48
C ASP A 13 11.68 3.68 2.01
N SER A 14 11.07 2.73 2.68
CA SER A 14 11.12 2.63 4.14
C SER A 14 12.29 1.79 4.64
N ASP A 15 13.14 1.32 3.73
CA ASP A 15 14.30 0.48 4.05
C ASP A 15 13.92 -0.79 4.77
N LEU A 16 12.77 -1.37 4.40
CA LEU A 16 12.30 -2.62 5.00
C LEU A 16 12.49 -3.78 4.05
N THR A 17 12.99 -4.90 4.59
CA THR A 17 12.94 -6.15 3.85
C THR A 17 11.52 -6.69 3.89
N GLN A 18 11.21 -7.64 2.98
CA GLN A 18 9.91 -8.29 3.01
C GLN A 18 9.68 -8.97 4.36
N GLU A 19 10.70 -9.62 4.88
CA GLU A 19 10.59 -10.32 6.16
C GLU A 19 10.31 -9.35 7.31
N ALA A 20 11.03 -8.25 7.36
CA ALA A 20 10.85 -7.25 8.42
C ALA A 20 9.44 -6.66 8.37
N LEU A 21 8.96 -6.34 7.19
CA LEU A 21 7.61 -5.80 7.04
C LEU A 21 6.56 -6.82 7.45
N CYS A 22 6.74 -8.08 7.04
CA CYS A 22 5.80 -9.13 7.39
C CYS A 22 5.68 -9.34 8.90
N LYS A 23 6.79 -9.21 9.61
CA LYS A 23 6.75 -9.29 11.08
C LYS A 23 5.91 -8.16 11.66
N LYS A 24 6.03 -6.97 11.10
CA LYS A 24 5.25 -5.81 11.58
C LYS A 24 3.78 -5.95 11.25
N LEU A 25 3.45 -6.60 10.15
CA LEU A 25 2.06 -6.77 9.71
C LEU A 25 1.44 -8.07 10.20
N TYR A 26 2.20 -8.90 10.90
CA TYR A 26 1.73 -10.21 11.41
C TYR A 26 1.20 -11.09 10.30
N MET A 27 1.97 -11.22 9.21
CA MET A 27 1.55 -12.04 8.08
C MET A 27 2.71 -12.88 7.57
N HIS A 28 2.37 -13.93 6.82
CA HIS A 28 3.37 -14.80 6.22
C HIS A 28 4.06 -14.12 5.05
N LYS A 29 5.37 -14.33 4.95
CA LYS A 29 6.16 -13.74 3.88
C LYS A 29 5.66 -14.19 2.51
N THR A 30 5.28 -15.46 2.36
CA THR A 30 4.80 -15.97 1.08
C THR A 30 3.55 -15.23 0.63
N THR A 31 2.61 -14.99 1.55
CA THR A 31 1.39 -14.24 1.24
C THR A 31 1.72 -12.84 0.78
N TYR A 32 2.58 -12.15 1.53
CA TYR A 32 2.97 -10.79 1.19
C TYR A 32 3.68 -10.74 -0.17
N THR A 33 4.62 -11.67 -0.38
CA THR A 33 5.38 -11.72 -1.63
C THR A 33 4.45 -11.88 -2.84
N ASN A 34 3.43 -12.72 -2.71
CA ASN A 34 2.48 -12.92 -3.79
C ASN A 34 1.71 -11.64 -4.12
N TYR A 35 1.38 -10.85 -3.11
CA TYR A 35 0.72 -9.56 -3.33
C TYR A 35 1.67 -8.57 -3.99
N GLU A 36 2.90 -8.48 -3.50
CA GLU A 36 3.87 -7.53 -4.02
C GLU A 36 4.23 -7.84 -5.47
N GLN A 37 4.30 -9.12 -5.82
CA GLN A 37 4.66 -9.54 -7.17
C GLN A 37 3.47 -9.59 -8.14
N GLY A 38 2.28 -9.35 -7.64
CA GLY A 38 1.09 -9.38 -8.48
C GLY A 38 0.58 -10.77 -8.82
N LYS A 39 1.03 -11.79 -8.10
CA LYS A 39 0.58 -13.17 -8.34
C LYS A 39 -0.82 -13.41 -7.81
N HIS A 40 -1.23 -12.67 -6.82
CA HIS A 40 -2.57 -12.76 -6.24
C HIS A 40 -3.17 -11.38 -6.16
N THR A 41 -4.47 -11.31 -6.31
CA THR A 41 -5.20 -10.05 -6.16
C THR A 41 -5.05 -9.54 -4.73
N VAL A 42 -4.76 -8.26 -4.60
CA VAL A 42 -4.62 -7.62 -3.30
C VAL A 42 -6.00 -7.40 -2.69
N PRO A 43 -6.30 -8.03 -1.53
CA PRO A 43 -7.59 -7.78 -0.89
C PRO A 43 -7.67 -6.39 -0.29
N LEU A 44 -8.88 -5.90 -0.17
CA LEU A 44 -9.09 -4.55 0.35
C LEU A 44 -8.57 -4.40 1.77
N ASP A 45 -8.79 -5.38 2.63
CA ASP A 45 -8.34 -5.30 4.01
C ASP A 45 -6.81 -5.25 4.13
N PHE A 46 -6.10 -5.92 3.23
CA PHE A 46 -4.64 -5.80 3.18
C PHE A 46 -4.23 -4.40 2.73
N ALA A 47 -4.92 -3.84 1.75
CA ALA A 47 -4.64 -2.48 1.29
C ALA A 47 -4.88 -1.47 2.41
N VAL A 48 -5.93 -1.64 3.18
CA VAL A 48 -6.21 -0.78 4.34
C VAL A 48 -5.09 -0.90 5.37
N GLN A 49 -4.64 -2.12 5.63
CA GLN A 49 -3.56 -2.35 6.59
C GLN A 49 -2.28 -1.65 6.17
N LEU A 50 -1.93 -1.73 4.89
CA LEU A 50 -0.75 -1.04 4.36
C LEU A 50 -0.93 0.47 4.42
N ALA A 51 -2.10 0.97 4.06
CA ALA A 51 -2.37 2.41 4.12
C ALA A 51 -2.18 2.94 5.53
N ASP A 52 -2.69 2.21 6.51
CA ASP A 52 -2.54 2.58 7.91
C ASP A 52 -1.07 2.51 8.35
N PHE A 53 -0.38 1.48 7.94
CA PHE A 53 1.02 1.29 8.33
C PHE A 53 1.90 2.41 7.81
N TYR A 54 1.73 2.76 6.53
CA TYR A 54 2.55 3.79 5.90
C TYR A 54 1.98 5.19 6.05
N GLN A 55 0.78 5.32 6.62
CA GLN A 55 0.09 6.61 6.76
C GLN A 55 -0.12 7.27 5.40
N VAL A 56 -0.61 6.48 4.46
CA VAL A 56 -0.94 6.95 3.11
C VAL A 56 -2.36 6.51 2.77
N SER A 57 -2.92 7.06 1.70
CA SER A 57 -4.25 6.68 1.26
C SER A 57 -4.22 5.36 0.48
N ILE A 58 -5.35 4.68 0.44
CA ILE A 58 -5.51 3.48 -0.39
C ILE A 58 -5.32 3.85 -1.86
N ASP A 59 -5.82 5.01 -2.28
CA ASP A 59 -5.66 5.46 -3.66
C ASP A 59 -4.19 5.60 -4.04
N TYR A 60 -3.36 6.05 -3.10
CA TYR A 60 -1.93 6.15 -3.35
C TYR A 60 -1.32 4.77 -3.57
N ILE A 61 -1.69 3.80 -2.73
CA ILE A 61 -1.20 2.42 -2.87
C ILE A 61 -1.64 1.83 -4.21
N ALA A 62 -2.86 2.08 -4.62
CA ALA A 62 -3.39 1.57 -5.88
C ALA A 62 -2.84 2.32 -7.10
N GLY A 63 -2.09 3.39 -6.89
CA GLY A 63 -1.52 4.16 -7.99
C GLY A 63 -2.51 5.09 -8.67
N ARG A 64 -3.64 5.38 -8.02
CA ARG A 64 -4.68 6.26 -8.58
C ARG A 64 -4.37 7.73 -8.36
N THR A 65 -3.44 8.02 -7.47
CA THR A 65 -3.02 9.38 -7.19
C THR A 65 -1.54 9.38 -6.86
N ASN A 66 -0.88 10.50 -7.06
CA ASN A 66 0.50 10.72 -6.64
C ASN A 66 0.59 11.46 -5.32
N PHE A 67 -0.54 11.69 -4.66
CA PHE A 67 -0.58 12.38 -3.38
C PHE A 67 -0.71 11.34 -2.26
N PRO A 68 0.33 11.13 -1.43
CA PRO A 68 0.28 10.08 -0.39
C PRO A 68 -0.89 10.24 0.57
N GLN A 69 -1.31 11.46 0.84
CA GLN A 69 -2.41 11.73 1.75
C GLN A 69 -3.76 11.76 1.05
N GLY A 70 -3.80 11.26 -0.19
CA GLY A 70 -5.01 11.28 -0.99
C GLY A 70 -5.08 12.52 -1.88
N MET A 71 -6.17 12.63 -2.64
CA MET A 71 -6.36 13.78 -3.51
C MET A 71 -6.52 15.04 -2.68
N PRO A 72 -5.94 16.16 -3.12
CA PRO A 72 -6.16 17.42 -2.40
C PRO A 72 -7.66 17.75 -2.38
N VAL A 73 -8.15 18.10 -1.22
CA VAL A 73 -9.53 18.52 -1.09
C VAL A 73 -9.62 19.97 -1.52
N VAL A 74 -10.33 20.21 -2.58
CA VAL A 74 -10.64 21.58 -2.97
C VAL A 74 -11.76 22.01 -2.06
N ALA A 75 -11.50 22.87 -1.29
CA ALA A 75 -12.32 23.24 -0.20
C ALA A 75 -13.77 23.32 -0.52
N GLU A 76 -14.09 22.94 -0.43
CA GLU A 76 -14.95 22.80 -0.45
C GLU A 76 -15.75 23.38 -0.13
N GLU A 77 -15.11 23.51 -0.32
CA GLU A 77 -15.55 23.87 -0.23
C GLU A 77 -16.30 24.13 -0.08
N THR A 78 -16.62 24.54 -0.22
CA THR A 78 -17.20 24.85 -0.07
C THR A 78 -17.97 25.04 0.09
N ASP A 79 -18.39 25.32 -0.04
CA ASP A 79 -19.12 25.53 0.01
C ASP A 79 -19.72 25.77 0.08
#